data_8d1a723bb342244f4d317c417b515393
#
_entry.id   8d1a723bb342244f4d317c417b515393
#
_cell.length_a   1.000
_cell.length_b   1.000
_cell.length_c   1.000
_cell.angle_alpha   90.00
_cell.angle_beta   90.00
_cell.angle_gamma   90.00
#
_symmetry.space_group_name_H-M   'P 1'
#
loop_
_entity.id
_entity.type
_entity.pdbx_description
1 polymer ?
#
loop_
_entity_poly.entity_id
_entity_poly.type
_entity_poly.pdbx_seq_one_letter_code
_entity_poly.pdbx_strand_id
1 'polypeptide(L)'
;MLPAELMGLKEKRFKNFNNLIKNKNFSNLLINNVVAINQLILKKKNNSIILNYDESSDNFFKWYQQLVAESLGKKGKGVLPTISTMPKDNHSVMQLYLDGPKNNFFTFFSIKEKSSIK
;
A
#
# COMPACT_ATOMS: atom_id res chain seq x y z
N MET A 1 -21.28 -1.32 9.60
CA MET A 1 -20.94 -0.09 10.36
C MET A 1 -21.03 -0.31 11.86
N LEU A 2 -21.94 -1.15 12.36
CA LEU A 2 -22.15 -1.43 13.80
C LEU A 2 -20.84 -1.68 14.60
N PRO A 3 -19.87 -2.51 14.13
CA PRO A 3 -18.62 -2.71 14.88
C PRO A 3 -17.79 -1.43 15.05
N ALA A 4 -17.76 -0.58 14.05
CA ALA A 4 -17.00 0.66 14.10
C ALA A 4 -17.64 1.70 15.07
N GLU A 5 -18.96 1.73 15.16
CA GLU A 5 -19.68 2.56 16.11
C GLU A 5 -19.47 2.08 17.56
N LEU A 6 -19.47 0.75 17.78
CA LEU A 6 -19.15 0.16 19.09
C LEU A 6 -17.72 0.48 19.54
N MET A 7 -16.80 0.67 18.60
CA MET A 7 -15.43 1.14 18.84
C MET A 7 -15.31 2.68 18.99
N GLY A 8 -16.43 3.40 19.03
CA GLY A 8 -16.46 4.86 19.20
C GLY A 8 -16.11 5.67 17.95
N LEU A 9 -16.06 5.04 16.77
CA LEU A 9 -15.80 5.74 15.51
C LEU A 9 -17.06 6.41 15.00
N LYS A 10 -17.01 7.72 14.80
CA LYS A 10 -18.16 8.50 14.30
C LYS A 10 -18.42 8.23 12.82
N GLU A 11 -19.66 7.90 12.47
CA GLU A 11 -20.11 7.62 11.10
C GLU A 11 -19.69 8.71 10.09
N LYS A 12 -19.74 9.99 10.51
CA LYS A 12 -19.31 11.12 9.68
C LYS A 12 -17.87 11.00 9.14
N ARG A 13 -16.96 10.33 9.86
CA ARG A 13 -15.58 10.13 9.41
C ARG A 13 -15.51 9.20 8.19
N PHE A 14 -16.36 8.17 8.14
CA PHE A 14 -16.43 7.27 6.98
C PHE A 14 -17.06 7.95 5.76
N LYS A 15 -18.05 8.80 5.97
CA LYS A 15 -18.68 9.58 4.86
C LYS A 15 -17.72 10.57 4.20
N ASN A 16 -16.65 10.97 4.88
CA ASN A 16 -15.63 11.85 4.30
C ASN A 16 -14.85 11.21 3.15
N PHE A 17 -14.76 9.87 3.06
CA PHE A 17 -14.17 9.19 1.93
C PHE A 17 -14.89 9.51 0.60
N ASN A 18 -16.19 9.77 0.62
CA ASN A 18 -16.93 10.18 -0.56
C ASN A 18 -16.41 11.52 -1.14
N ASN A 19 -15.86 12.38 -0.31
CA ASN A 19 -15.27 13.64 -0.75
C ASN A 19 -13.94 13.45 -1.47
N LEU A 20 -13.16 12.43 -1.10
CA LEU A 20 -11.93 12.06 -1.81
C LEU A 20 -12.25 11.59 -3.23
N ILE A 21 -13.24 10.73 -3.40
CA ILE A 21 -13.63 10.19 -4.72
C ILE A 21 -14.16 11.30 -5.63
N LYS A 22 -14.84 12.32 -5.06
CA LYS A 22 -15.32 13.48 -5.80
C LYS A 22 -14.21 14.47 -6.19
N ASN A 23 -13.04 14.35 -5.57
CA ASN A 23 -11.90 15.21 -5.89
C ASN A 23 -11.23 14.72 -7.18
N LYS A 24 -11.33 15.52 -8.25
CA LYS A 24 -10.75 15.20 -9.57
C LYS A 24 -9.25 14.94 -9.52
N ASN A 25 -8.49 15.70 -8.73
CA ASN A 25 -7.05 15.52 -8.60
C ASN A 25 -6.73 14.17 -7.97
N PHE A 26 -7.44 13.79 -6.90
CA PHE A 26 -7.28 12.48 -6.27
C PHE A 26 -7.62 11.35 -7.24
N SER A 27 -8.73 11.45 -7.96
CA SER A 27 -9.15 10.44 -8.94
C SER A 27 -8.14 10.30 -10.08
N ASN A 28 -7.59 11.39 -10.60
CA ASN A 28 -6.56 11.37 -11.63
C ASN A 28 -5.25 10.72 -11.13
N LEU A 29 -4.82 11.06 -9.91
CA LEU A 29 -3.64 10.43 -9.31
C LEU A 29 -3.84 8.92 -9.11
N LEU A 30 -5.03 8.51 -8.67
CA LEU A 30 -5.37 7.10 -8.51
C LEU A 30 -5.32 6.36 -9.86
N ILE A 31 -5.93 6.92 -10.90
CA ILE A 31 -5.92 6.34 -12.25
C ILE A 31 -4.49 6.21 -12.77
N ASN A 32 -3.69 7.27 -12.66
CA ASN A 32 -2.29 7.25 -13.10
C ASN A 32 -1.47 6.18 -12.36
N ASN A 33 -1.70 6.03 -11.06
CA ASN A 33 -1.04 4.99 -10.26
C ASN A 33 -1.42 3.58 -10.75
N VAL A 34 -2.71 3.33 -10.97
CA VAL A 34 -3.20 2.03 -11.47
C VAL A 34 -2.62 1.74 -12.86
N VAL A 35 -2.57 2.72 -13.75
CA VAL A 35 -1.97 2.57 -15.10
C VAL A 35 -0.48 2.25 -14.99
N ALA A 36 0.25 2.95 -14.13
CA ALA A 36 1.69 2.70 -13.92
C ALA A 36 1.94 1.28 -13.40
N ILE A 37 1.19 0.84 -12.39
CA ILE A 37 1.29 -0.52 -11.85
C ILE A 37 0.98 -1.56 -12.94
N ASN A 38 -0.06 -1.35 -13.73
CA ASN A 38 -0.41 -2.26 -14.81
C ASN A 38 0.69 -2.37 -15.86
N GLN A 39 1.34 -1.26 -16.21
CA GLN A 39 2.50 -1.27 -17.11
C GLN A 39 3.68 -2.05 -16.54
N LEU A 40 3.93 -1.97 -15.23
CA LEU A 40 4.97 -2.74 -14.55
C LEU A 40 4.65 -4.24 -14.60
N ILE A 41 3.40 -4.63 -14.38
CA ILE A 41 2.94 -6.01 -14.47
C ILE A 41 3.14 -6.56 -15.90
N LEU A 42 2.82 -5.78 -16.92
CA LEU A 42 3.04 -6.16 -18.32
C LEU A 42 4.54 -6.37 -18.63
N LYS A 43 5.43 -5.65 -17.95
CA LYS A 43 6.89 -5.84 -17.98
C LYS A 43 7.38 -6.98 -17.07
N LYS A 44 6.49 -7.86 -16.61
CA LYS A 44 6.78 -9.00 -15.71
C LYS A 44 7.34 -8.58 -14.34
N LYS A 45 7.03 -7.36 -13.89
CA LYS A 45 7.28 -6.91 -12.52
C LYS A 45 6.08 -7.32 -11.66
N ASN A 46 6.12 -8.53 -11.12
CA ASN A 46 4.96 -9.11 -10.43
C ASN A 46 5.07 -9.05 -8.90
N ASN A 47 6.18 -8.58 -8.36
CA ASN A 47 6.36 -8.41 -6.92
C ASN A 47 6.20 -6.93 -6.55
N SER A 48 5.14 -6.62 -5.84
CA SER A 48 4.88 -5.29 -5.27
C SER A 48 5.45 -5.23 -3.87
N ILE A 49 6.53 -4.50 -3.69
CA ILE A 49 7.20 -4.37 -2.38
C ILE A 49 6.88 -3.00 -1.81
N ILE A 50 6.23 -2.97 -0.66
CA ILE A 50 5.99 -1.74 0.10
C ILE A 50 7.09 -1.61 1.15
N LEU A 51 7.90 -0.57 1.02
CA LEU A 51 8.90 -0.17 2.00
C LEU A 51 8.23 0.76 3.01
N ASN A 52 7.77 0.17 4.12
CA ASN A 52 7.02 0.88 5.15
C ASN A 52 7.96 1.50 6.20
N TYR A 53 8.04 2.83 6.24
CA TYR A 53 8.81 3.60 7.23
C TYR A 53 7.96 4.07 8.43
N ASP A 54 6.76 3.53 8.59
CA ASP A 54 5.87 3.81 9.72
C ASP A 54 5.34 2.51 10.33
N GLU A 55 5.93 2.08 11.43
CA GLU A 55 5.54 0.83 12.11
C GLU A 55 4.07 0.83 12.55
N SER A 56 3.49 1.98 12.84
CA SER A 56 2.08 2.08 13.23
C SER A 56 1.13 1.64 12.12
N SER A 57 1.58 1.67 10.87
CA SER A 57 0.84 1.25 9.67
C SER A 57 1.00 -0.22 9.31
N ASP A 58 1.76 -1.02 10.05
CA ASP A 58 2.01 -2.43 9.71
C ASP A 58 0.73 -3.25 9.60
N ASN A 59 -0.21 -3.08 10.52
CA ASN A 59 -1.48 -3.79 10.47
C ASN A 59 -2.36 -3.37 9.28
N PHE A 60 -2.28 -2.10 8.87
CA PHE A 60 -2.94 -1.61 7.68
C PHE A 60 -2.36 -2.28 6.43
N PHE A 61 -1.03 -2.42 6.34
CA PHE A 61 -0.41 -3.07 5.19
C PHE A 61 -0.62 -4.59 5.18
N LYS A 62 -0.72 -5.26 6.31
CA LYS A 62 -1.14 -6.67 6.38
C LYS A 62 -2.56 -6.87 5.83
N TRP A 63 -3.46 -5.98 6.17
CA TRP A 63 -4.81 -5.98 5.59
C TRP A 63 -4.79 -5.71 4.08
N TYR A 64 -4.01 -4.74 3.61
CA TYR A 64 -3.80 -4.48 2.19
C TYR A 64 -3.24 -5.71 1.47
N GLN A 65 -2.24 -6.38 2.05
CA GLN A 65 -1.65 -7.61 1.51
C GLN A 65 -2.70 -8.70 1.30
N GLN A 66 -3.56 -8.91 2.28
CA GLN A 66 -4.66 -9.86 2.20
C GLN A 66 -5.63 -9.48 1.07
N LEU A 67 -6.07 -8.23 1.00
CA LEU A 67 -7.00 -7.77 -0.04
C LEU A 67 -6.44 -7.97 -1.45
N VAL A 68 -5.18 -7.63 -1.67
CA VAL A 68 -4.53 -7.79 -2.98
C VAL A 68 -4.40 -9.25 -3.35
N ALA A 69 -3.96 -10.10 -2.42
CA ALA A 69 -3.81 -11.54 -2.66
C ALA A 69 -5.14 -12.20 -3.03
N GLU A 70 -6.20 -11.93 -2.27
CA GLU A 70 -7.52 -12.51 -2.51
C GLU A 70 -8.19 -11.97 -3.79
N SER A 71 -7.99 -10.69 -4.11
CA SER A 71 -8.67 -10.05 -5.24
C SER A 71 -7.99 -10.32 -6.58
N LEU A 72 -6.66 -10.29 -6.63
CA LEU A 72 -5.89 -10.33 -7.88
C LEU A 72 -5.26 -11.69 -8.17
N GLY A 73 -5.11 -12.57 -7.17
CA GLY A 73 -4.47 -13.88 -7.30
C GLY A 73 -5.36 -14.94 -7.97
N LYS A 74 -5.77 -14.71 -9.22
CA LYS A 74 -6.69 -15.61 -9.93
C LYS A 74 -6.18 -15.95 -11.34
N LYS A 75 -6.44 -17.20 -11.78
CA LYS A 75 -6.16 -17.68 -13.16
C LYS A 75 -4.69 -17.49 -13.57
N GLY A 76 -3.75 -17.73 -12.66
CA GLY A 76 -2.31 -17.58 -12.92
C GLY A 76 -1.84 -16.12 -13.08
N LYS A 77 -2.71 -15.16 -12.76
CA LYS A 77 -2.40 -13.72 -12.76
C LYS A 77 -2.34 -13.20 -11.33
N GLY A 78 -1.73 -12.06 -11.15
CA GLY A 78 -1.69 -11.37 -9.87
C GLY A 78 -0.37 -10.68 -9.62
N VAL A 79 -0.33 -10.02 -8.48
CA VAL A 79 0.86 -9.35 -7.95
C VAL A 79 1.11 -9.93 -6.56
N LEU A 80 2.35 -10.28 -6.27
CA LEU A 80 2.75 -10.70 -4.94
C LEU A 80 2.98 -9.45 -4.06
N PRO A 81 2.06 -9.13 -3.13
CA PRO A 81 2.27 -8.01 -2.22
C PRO A 81 3.21 -8.43 -1.10
N THR A 82 4.31 -7.73 -0.95
CA THR A 82 5.29 -7.92 0.13
C THR A 82 5.42 -6.64 0.93
N ILE A 83 5.39 -6.76 2.24
CA ILE A 83 5.58 -5.62 3.15
C ILE A 83 6.93 -5.77 3.81
N SER A 84 7.74 -4.71 3.75
CA SER A 84 9.01 -4.60 4.47
C SER A 84 8.94 -3.44 5.43
N THR A 85 9.14 -3.72 6.72
CA THR A 85 9.15 -2.71 7.78
C THR A 85 10.54 -2.09 7.88
N MET A 86 10.63 -0.82 7.50
CA MET A 86 11.90 -0.09 7.44
C MET A 86 12.14 0.76 8.68
N PRO A 87 13.39 0.92 9.12
CA PRO A 87 14.66 0.42 8.52
C PRO A 87 15.03 -1.02 8.92
N LYS A 88 14.23 -1.69 9.73
CA LYS A 88 14.53 -3.02 10.30
C LYS A 88 14.92 -4.04 9.22
N ASP A 89 14.15 -4.08 8.14
CA ASP A 89 14.35 -5.04 7.05
C ASP A 89 15.52 -4.69 6.11
N ASN A 90 16.17 -3.54 6.29
CA ASN A 90 17.35 -3.17 5.49
C ASN A 90 18.48 -4.20 5.61
N HIS A 91 18.66 -4.77 6.79
CA HIS A 91 19.73 -5.73 7.06
C HIS A 91 19.41 -7.14 6.56
N SER A 92 18.14 -7.46 6.35
CA SER A 92 17.71 -8.83 6.03
C SER A 92 17.38 -9.03 4.55
N VAL A 93 16.64 -8.12 3.93
CA VAL A 93 16.08 -8.34 2.59
C VAL A 93 16.54 -7.34 1.53
N MET A 94 17.16 -6.22 1.90
CA MET A 94 17.56 -5.19 0.94
C MET A 94 18.54 -5.71 -0.11
N GLN A 95 19.50 -6.57 0.29
CA GLN A 95 20.44 -7.20 -0.63
C GLN A 95 19.68 -7.98 -1.74
N LEU A 96 18.67 -8.77 -1.35
CA LEU A 96 17.86 -9.52 -2.29
C LEU A 96 17.06 -8.60 -3.22
N TYR A 97 16.56 -7.47 -2.72
CA TYR A 97 15.83 -6.51 -3.53
C TYR A 97 16.71 -5.82 -4.58
N LEU A 98 17.97 -5.54 -4.23
CA LEU A 98 18.92 -4.84 -5.10
C LEU A 98 19.57 -5.80 -6.13
N ASP A 99 20.03 -6.96 -5.70
CA ASP A 99 20.82 -7.88 -6.51
C ASP A 99 20.09 -9.16 -6.92
N GLY A 100 18.94 -9.43 -6.34
CA GLY A 100 18.11 -10.59 -6.66
C GLY A 100 17.31 -10.44 -7.96
N PRO A 101 16.26 -11.25 -8.14
CA PRO A 101 15.43 -11.25 -9.35
C PRO A 101 14.86 -9.86 -9.65
N LYS A 102 15.00 -9.42 -10.90
CA LYS A 102 14.58 -8.07 -11.34
C LYS A 102 13.08 -7.98 -11.69
N ASN A 103 12.24 -8.69 -10.93
CA ASN A 103 10.78 -8.71 -11.10
C ASN A 103 10.03 -7.90 -10.02
N ASN A 104 10.77 -7.08 -9.26
CA ASN A 104 10.24 -6.24 -8.20
C ASN A 104 9.88 -4.84 -8.70
N PHE A 105 8.90 -4.21 -8.07
CA PHE A 105 8.70 -2.76 -8.05
C PHE A 105 8.42 -2.30 -6.63
N PHE A 106 8.79 -1.07 -6.32
CA PHE A 106 8.82 -0.57 -4.95
C PHE A 106 7.88 0.60 -4.76
N THR A 107 7.19 0.61 -3.62
CA THR A 107 6.40 1.74 -3.14
C THR A 107 6.95 2.16 -1.78
N PHE A 108 7.36 3.42 -1.67
CA PHE A 108 7.81 3.99 -0.40
C PHE A 108 6.62 4.57 0.34
N PHE A 109 6.48 4.22 1.60
CA PHE A 109 5.45 4.77 2.46
C PHE A 109 6.08 5.36 3.72
N SER A 110 5.75 6.62 3.99
CA SER A 110 6.14 7.32 5.21
C SER A 110 5.05 8.28 5.64
N ILE A 111 4.92 8.49 6.93
CA ILE A 111 4.02 9.50 7.50
C ILE A 111 4.87 10.71 7.88
N LYS A 112 4.46 11.88 7.41
CA LYS A 112 5.04 13.14 7.87
C LYS A 112 4.41 13.50 9.21
N GLU A 113 5.16 13.33 10.30
CA GLU A 113 4.74 13.84 11.61
C GLU A 113 4.63 15.37 11.55
N LYS A 114 3.50 15.89 12.01
CA LYS A 114 3.43 17.31 12.32
C LYS A 114 4.38 17.52 13.51
N SER A 115 5.53 18.14 13.28
CA SER A 115 6.39 18.56 14.38
C SER A 115 5.55 19.40 15.33
N SER A 116 5.23 18.84 16.47
CA SER A 116 4.75 19.62 17.63
C SER A 116 5.96 20.40 18.13
N ILE A 117 6.22 21.54 17.49
CA ILE A 117 7.11 22.55 18.10
C ILE A 117 6.36 23.01 19.35
N LYS A 118 6.80 22.51 20.51
CA LYS A 118 6.48 23.09 21.80
C LYS A 118 7.37 24.30 22.04
#